data_d8f69055013d2bcbc994f1c9fc6c7459
#
_entry.id   d8f69055013d2bcbc994f1c9fc6c7459
#
_cell.length_a   1.000
_cell.length_b   1.000
_cell.length_c   1.000
_cell.angle_alpha   90.00
_cell.angle_beta   90.00
_cell.angle_gamma   90.00
#
_symmetry.space_group_name_H-M   'P 1'
#
loop_
_entity.id
_entity.type
_entity.pdbx_description
1 polymer ?
#
loop_
_entity_poly.entity_id
_entity_poly.type
_entity_poly.pdbx_seq_one_letter_code
_entity_poly.pdbx_strand_id
1 'polypeptide(L)'
;MKKILIPLDGTERSKKSIELVQDLYMPESIEVILLVVREDLDMIRSKMEYEDAKKEIMPILDEAEELLKSYNISKHVSFGRAGEEILETAKLGNADIIVMTKSTRKGWVSMIGSVTTHVVKYATCIVMIVPE
;
A
#
# COMPACT_ATOMS: atom_id res chain seq x y z
N MET A 1 -17.45 -7.31 -7.69
CA MET A 1 -16.12 -7.72 -7.23
C MET A 1 -15.54 -6.64 -6.34
N LYS A 2 -15.10 -6.99 -5.14
CA LYS A 2 -14.48 -6.03 -4.23
C LYS A 2 -13.10 -5.63 -4.69
N LYS A 3 -12.76 -4.37 -4.51
CA LYS A 3 -11.43 -3.83 -4.81
C LYS A 3 -10.71 -3.53 -3.51
N ILE A 4 -9.53 -4.10 -3.35
CA ILE A 4 -8.75 -3.98 -2.14
C ILE A 4 -7.43 -3.30 -2.46
N LEU A 5 -7.15 -2.20 -1.77
CA LEU A 5 -5.88 -1.49 -1.87
C LEU A 5 -4.95 -1.94 -0.76
N ILE A 6 -3.75 -2.36 -1.14
CA ILE A 6 -2.70 -2.74 -0.20
C ILE A 6 -1.50 -1.82 -0.42
N PRO A 7 -1.28 -0.84 0.47
CA PRO A 7 -0.05 -0.06 0.45
C PRO A 7 1.12 -0.90 0.97
N LEU A 8 2.25 -0.80 0.29
CA LEU A 8 3.47 -1.52 0.63
C LEU A 8 4.61 -0.52 0.81
N ASP A 9 5.52 -0.80 1.73
CA ASP A 9 6.67 0.06 2.00
C ASP A 9 8.02 -0.65 1.85
N GLY A 10 8.02 -1.87 1.32
CA GLY A 10 9.23 -2.66 1.14
C GLY A 10 9.69 -3.42 2.38
N THR A 11 9.02 -3.27 3.50
CA THR A 11 9.38 -4.00 4.72
C THR A 11 8.68 -5.36 4.78
N GLU A 12 9.28 -6.30 5.54
CA GLU A 12 8.63 -7.60 5.78
C GLU A 12 7.30 -7.43 6.49
N ARG A 13 7.21 -6.42 7.34
CA ARG A 13 5.99 -6.08 8.06
C ARG A 13 4.81 -5.83 7.11
N SER A 14 5.03 -5.11 6.02
CA SER A 14 3.95 -4.78 5.09
C SER A 14 3.38 -6.01 4.37
N LYS A 15 4.13 -7.12 4.33
CA LYS A 15 3.65 -8.37 3.74
C LYS A 15 2.54 -9.03 4.56
N LYS A 16 2.38 -8.65 5.82
CA LYS A 16 1.27 -9.15 6.65
C LYS A 16 -0.09 -8.81 6.06
N SER A 17 -0.18 -7.66 5.38
CA SER A 17 -1.42 -7.29 4.68
C SER A 17 -1.71 -8.23 3.52
N ILE A 18 -0.68 -8.65 2.80
CA ILE A 18 -0.83 -9.63 1.71
C ILE A 18 -1.30 -10.97 2.26
N GLU A 19 -0.68 -11.44 3.34
CA GLU A 19 -1.06 -12.70 3.99
C GLU A 19 -2.53 -12.67 4.43
N LEU A 20 -2.98 -11.57 5.02
CA LEU A 20 -4.36 -11.44 5.46
C LEU A 20 -5.33 -11.53 4.28
N VAL A 21 -5.03 -10.85 3.19
CA VAL A 21 -5.88 -10.88 1.99
C VAL A 21 -5.96 -12.29 1.44
N GLN A 22 -4.84 -13.01 1.39
CA GLN A 22 -4.83 -14.41 0.95
C GLN A 22 -5.67 -15.31 1.86
N ASP A 23 -5.69 -15.03 3.16
CA ASP A 23 -6.45 -15.82 4.12
C ASP A 23 -7.96 -15.54 4.05
N LEU A 24 -8.35 -14.30 3.75
CA LEU A 24 -9.75 -13.88 3.79
C LEU A 24 -10.50 -13.99 2.46
N TYR A 25 -9.79 -13.90 1.35
CA TYR A 25 -10.44 -13.76 0.04
C TYR A 25 -9.91 -14.74 -0.98
N MET A 26 -10.83 -15.32 -1.74
CA MET A 26 -10.47 -16.14 -2.89
C MET A 26 -10.05 -15.25 -4.06
N PRO A 27 -9.08 -15.70 -4.88
CA PRO A 27 -8.56 -14.89 -5.99
C PRO A 27 -9.62 -14.33 -6.94
N GLU A 28 -10.65 -15.10 -7.22
CA GLU A 28 -11.71 -14.69 -8.17
C GLU A 28 -12.73 -13.73 -7.57
N SER A 29 -12.69 -13.49 -6.25
CA SER A 29 -13.68 -12.65 -5.58
C SER A 29 -13.27 -11.18 -5.47
N ILE A 30 -12.00 -10.86 -5.73
CA ILE A 30 -11.47 -9.51 -5.52
C ILE A 30 -10.53 -9.07 -6.63
N GLU A 31 -10.34 -7.76 -6.71
CA GLU A 31 -9.24 -7.14 -7.45
C GLU A 31 -8.33 -6.49 -6.42
N VAL A 32 -7.02 -6.58 -6.61
CA VAL A 32 -6.03 -6.02 -5.69
C VAL A 32 -5.29 -4.87 -6.36
N ILE A 33 -5.24 -3.75 -5.66
CA ILE A 33 -4.45 -2.58 -6.07
C ILE A 33 -3.23 -2.53 -5.15
N LEU A 34 -2.05 -2.72 -5.72
CA LEU A 34 -0.80 -2.63 -4.98
C LEU A 34 -0.21 -1.24 -5.18
N LEU A 35 0.18 -0.60 -4.10
CA LEU A 35 0.69 0.77 -4.12
C LEU A 35 1.96 0.90 -3.30
N VAL A 36 2.96 1.55 -3.86
CA VAL A 36 4.13 2.04 -3.11
C VAL A 36 4.17 3.55 -3.26
N VAL A 37 4.31 4.26 -2.14
CA VAL A 37 4.42 5.72 -2.13
C VAL A 37 5.85 6.11 -1.75
N ARG A 38 6.46 6.97 -2.56
CA ARG A 38 7.76 7.60 -2.27
C ARG A 38 7.50 9.02 -1.77
N GLU A 39 8.09 9.35 -0.62
CA GLU A 39 7.90 10.67 -0.01
C GLU A 39 9.02 11.66 -0.33
N ASP A 40 9.98 11.25 -1.17
CA ASP A 40 11.14 12.05 -1.54
C ASP A 40 10.95 12.81 -2.86
N LEU A 41 9.72 13.20 -3.17
CA LEU A 41 9.40 13.93 -4.40
C LEU A 41 10.26 15.19 -4.56
N ASP A 42 10.52 15.90 -3.47
CA ASP A 42 11.32 17.11 -3.46
C ASP A 42 12.77 16.88 -3.86
N MET A 43 13.24 15.66 -3.78
CA MET A 43 14.60 15.27 -4.16
C MET A 43 14.72 14.89 -5.63
N ILE A 44 13.58 14.77 -6.32
CA ILE A 44 13.54 14.38 -7.72
C ILE A 44 13.49 15.63 -8.59
N ARG A 45 14.55 15.87 -9.38
CA ARG A 45 14.72 17.09 -10.16
C ARG A 45 14.71 16.90 -11.66
N SER A 46 14.65 15.66 -12.12
CA SER A 46 14.65 15.36 -13.56
C SER A 46 13.80 14.15 -13.87
N LYS A 47 13.46 14.02 -15.15
CA LYS A 47 12.73 12.85 -15.62
C LYS A 47 13.56 11.57 -15.41
N MET A 48 14.86 11.66 -15.56
CA MET A 48 15.77 10.53 -15.35
C MET A 48 15.74 10.06 -13.90
N GLU A 49 15.83 11.01 -12.95
CA GLU A 49 15.74 10.69 -11.52
C GLU A 49 14.39 10.06 -11.16
N TYR A 50 13.31 10.54 -11.75
CA TYR A 50 11.98 9.99 -11.58
C TYR A 50 11.91 8.54 -12.07
N GLU A 51 12.43 8.28 -13.27
CA GLU A 51 12.43 6.92 -13.82
C GLU A 51 13.32 5.98 -13.00
N ASP A 52 14.46 6.48 -12.49
CA ASP A 52 15.34 5.68 -11.63
C ASP A 52 14.65 5.35 -10.30
N ALA A 53 13.92 6.30 -9.72
CA ALA A 53 13.16 6.07 -8.49
C ALA A 53 12.10 4.99 -8.70
N LYS A 54 11.41 5.02 -9.85
CA LYS A 54 10.42 3.97 -10.17
C LYS A 54 11.08 2.61 -10.30
N LYS A 55 12.26 2.51 -10.89
CA LYS A 55 13.01 1.25 -11.02
C LYS A 55 13.40 0.69 -9.65
N GLU A 56 13.72 1.55 -8.68
CA GLU A 56 14.04 1.11 -7.31
C GLU A 56 12.83 0.54 -6.59
N ILE A 57 11.64 1.02 -6.93
CA ILE A 57 10.39 0.60 -6.30
C ILE A 57 9.84 -0.70 -6.91
N MET A 58 10.02 -0.88 -8.21
CA MET A 58 9.42 -2.01 -8.93
C MET A 58 9.67 -3.38 -8.29
N PRO A 59 10.87 -3.69 -7.74
CA PRO A 59 11.07 -4.97 -7.07
C PRO A 59 10.09 -5.24 -5.92
N ILE A 60 9.68 -4.21 -5.19
CA ILE A 60 8.70 -4.34 -4.10
C ILE A 60 7.36 -4.79 -4.66
N LEU A 61 6.92 -4.15 -5.74
CA LEU A 61 5.65 -4.48 -6.39
C LEU A 61 5.71 -5.83 -7.09
N ASP A 62 6.83 -6.15 -7.73
CA ASP A 62 7.00 -7.43 -8.42
C ASP A 62 7.00 -8.61 -7.46
N GLU A 63 7.61 -8.46 -6.29
CA GLU A 63 7.57 -9.48 -5.25
C GLU A 63 6.14 -9.71 -4.74
N ALA A 64 5.40 -8.63 -4.51
CA ALA A 64 4.00 -8.72 -4.09
C ALA A 64 3.13 -9.35 -5.19
N GLU A 65 3.38 -9.00 -6.44
CA GLU A 65 2.70 -9.60 -7.58
C GLU A 65 2.90 -11.12 -7.62
N GLU A 66 4.13 -11.56 -7.39
CA GLU A 66 4.42 -13.00 -7.38
C GLU A 66 3.68 -13.72 -6.24
N LEU A 67 3.61 -13.10 -5.06
CA LEU A 67 2.86 -13.65 -3.94
C LEU A 67 1.36 -13.74 -4.23
N LEU A 68 0.85 -12.84 -5.05
CA LEU A 68 -0.57 -12.73 -5.38
C LEU A 68 -0.86 -13.13 -6.84
N LYS A 69 -0.04 -13.99 -7.41
CA LYS A 69 -0.11 -14.31 -8.85
C LYS A 69 -1.45 -14.87 -9.32
N SER A 70 -2.23 -15.46 -8.41
CA SER A 70 -3.56 -15.99 -8.73
C SER A 70 -4.65 -14.92 -8.69
N TYR A 71 -4.32 -13.73 -8.22
CA TYR A 71 -5.26 -12.62 -8.07
C TYR A 71 -5.16 -11.67 -9.25
N ASN A 72 -6.27 -10.97 -9.52
CA ASN A 72 -6.27 -9.88 -10.48
C ASN A 72 -5.67 -8.65 -9.79
N ILE A 73 -4.47 -8.24 -10.19
CA ILE A 73 -3.76 -7.14 -9.55
C ILE A 73 -3.42 -6.02 -10.51
N SER A 74 -3.29 -4.81 -9.96
CA SER A 74 -2.67 -3.68 -10.63
C SER A 74 -1.59 -3.10 -9.72
N LYS A 75 -0.52 -2.58 -10.31
CA LYS A 75 0.63 -2.04 -9.59
C LYS A 75 0.73 -0.54 -9.83
N HIS A 76 0.90 0.22 -8.74
CA HIS A 76 0.94 1.67 -8.80
C HIS A 76 2.09 2.22 -7.96
N VAL A 77 2.70 3.28 -8.46
CA VAL A 77 3.72 4.06 -7.75
C VAL A 77 3.21 5.48 -7.66
N SER A 78 3.24 6.05 -6.47
CA SER A 78 2.88 7.45 -6.24
C SER A 78 4.02 8.18 -5.54
N PHE A 79 4.12 9.48 -5.78
CA PHE A 79 5.09 10.35 -5.13
C PHE A 79 4.35 11.43 -4.36
N GLY A 80 4.66 11.59 -3.09
CA GLY A 80 4.01 12.54 -2.21
C GLY A 80 3.94 12.03 -0.79
N ARG A 81 3.03 12.56 0.00
CA ARG A 81 2.82 12.10 1.38
C ARG A 81 2.03 10.81 1.37
N ALA A 82 2.56 9.80 2.06
CA ALA A 82 2.00 8.45 2.01
C ALA A 82 0.52 8.40 2.35
N GLY A 83 0.09 9.01 3.44
CA GLY A 83 -1.31 9.00 3.83
C GLY A 83 -2.24 9.62 2.79
N GLU A 84 -1.83 10.75 2.22
CA GLU A 84 -2.61 11.44 1.19
C GLU A 84 -2.67 10.64 -0.09
N GLU A 85 -1.53 10.07 -0.51
CA GLU A 85 -1.46 9.30 -1.76
C GLU A 85 -2.23 7.98 -1.68
N ILE A 86 -2.25 7.35 -0.50
CA ILE A 86 -3.05 6.15 -0.28
C ILE A 86 -4.54 6.47 -0.44
N LEU A 87 -5.00 7.56 0.18
CA LEU A 87 -6.40 7.97 0.09
C LEU A 87 -6.79 8.36 -1.34
N GLU A 88 -5.93 9.08 -2.04
CA GLU A 88 -6.17 9.47 -3.43
C GLU A 88 -6.25 8.24 -4.35
N THR A 89 -5.32 7.31 -4.18
CA THR A 89 -5.31 6.07 -4.97
C THR A 89 -6.57 5.23 -4.69
N ALA A 90 -6.98 5.15 -3.44
CA ALA A 90 -8.22 4.45 -3.06
C ALA A 90 -9.43 5.08 -3.73
N LYS A 91 -9.50 6.41 -3.74
CA LYS A 91 -10.61 7.14 -4.34
C LYS A 91 -10.65 6.96 -5.86
N LEU A 92 -9.51 7.17 -6.53
CA LEU A 92 -9.43 7.05 -8.00
C LEU A 92 -9.67 5.61 -8.46
N GLY A 93 -9.22 4.64 -7.69
CA GLY A 93 -9.41 3.22 -7.99
C GLY A 93 -10.72 2.63 -7.51
N ASN A 94 -11.56 3.42 -6.86
CA ASN A 94 -12.81 2.97 -6.25
C ASN A 94 -12.59 1.77 -5.31
N ALA A 95 -11.56 1.84 -4.47
CA ALA A 95 -11.27 0.79 -3.51
C ALA A 95 -12.40 0.69 -2.48
N ASP A 96 -12.80 -0.54 -2.19
CA ASP A 96 -13.81 -0.81 -1.17
C ASP A 96 -13.16 -0.96 0.20
N ILE A 97 -11.92 -1.41 0.23
CA ILE A 97 -11.19 -1.71 1.46
C ILE A 97 -9.73 -1.32 1.26
N ILE A 98 -9.15 -0.70 2.29
CA ILE A 98 -7.70 -0.50 2.39
C ILE A 98 -7.20 -1.45 3.47
N VAL A 99 -6.22 -2.28 3.15
CA VAL A 99 -5.60 -3.21 4.12
C VAL A 99 -4.18 -2.75 4.38
N MET A 100 -3.91 -2.34 5.61
CA MET A 100 -2.61 -1.80 6.03
C MET A 100 -2.06 -2.59 7.20
N THR A 101 -0.74 -2.71 7.28
CA THR A 101 -0.08 -3.28 8.45
C THR A 101 0.31 -2.17 9.41
N LYS A 102 -0.01 -2.37 10.67
CA LYS A 102 0.31 -1.44 11.74
C LYS A 102 1.82 -1.24 11.83
N SER A 103 2.26 0.01 11.85
CA SER A 103 3.65 0.35 12.05
C SER A 103 3.90 0.60 13.53
N THR A 104 4.70 -0.24 14.16
CA THR A 104 5.16 0.01 15.52
C THR A 104 6.64 0.32 15.47
N ARG A 105 7.02 1.57 15.74
CA ARG A 105 8.41 1.91 15.92
C ARG A 105 8.78 1.59 17.36
N LYS A 106 9.88 0.86 17.55
CA LYS A 106 10.41 0.58 18.87
C LYS A 106 10.64 1.89 19.62
N GLY A 107 10.23 1.94 20.86
CA GLY A 107 10.50 3.05 21.79
C GLY A 107 9.43 4.10 21.90
N TRP A 108 8.49 4.17 21.01
CA TRP A 108 7.37 5.12 21.09
C TRP A 108 6.03 4.45 21.21
N VAL A 109 6.08 3.26 21.73
CA VAL A 109 4.91 2.59 22.25
C VAL A 109 3.72 2.57 21.31
N SER A 110 3.15 1.44 21.14
CA SER A 110 1.72 1.19 20.85
C SER A 110 0.93 2.25 20.08
N MET A 111 1.52 3.31 19.58
CA MET A 111 0.80 4.27 18.75
C MET A 111 0.80 3.76 17.31
N ILE A 112 -0.39 3.74 16.74
CA ILE A 112 -0.57 3.52 15.32
C ILE A 112 0.27 4.56 14.59
N GLY A 113 1.06 4.15 13.59
CA GLY A 113 1.92 5.06 12.83
C GLY A 113 1.14 6.22 12.21
N SER A 114 1.83 7.32 11.94
CA SER A 114 1.22 8.54 11.41
C SER A 114 0.45 8.31 10.10
N VAL A 115 0.95 7.45 9.23
CA VAL A 115 0.29 7.13 7.96
C VAL A 115 -1.04 6.41 8.23
N THR A 116 -1.01 5.39 9.09
CA THR A 116 -2.22 4.64 9.45
C THR A 116 -3.26 5.55 10.10
N THR A 117 -2.83 6.42 11.02
CA THR A 117 -3.72 7.36 11.70
C THR A 117 -4.39 8.30 10.68
N HIS A 118 -3.63 8.82 9.74
CA HIS A 118 -4.16 9.70 8.68
C HIS A 118 -5.19 8.98 7.82
N VAL A 119 -4.87 7.76 7.38
CA VAL A 119 -5.77 6.97 6.55
C VAL A 119 -7.07 6.67 7.30
N VAL A 120 -6.97 6.19 8.55
CA VAL A 120 -8.16 5.89 9.36
C VAL A 120 -9.04 7.12 9.52
N LYS A 121 -8.43 8.28 9.77
CA LYS A 121 -9.18 9.53 10.01
C LYS A 121 -9.94 10.00 8.77
N TYR A 122 -9.35 9.88 7.60
CA TYR A 122 -9.90 10.50 6.39
C TYR A 122 -10.47 9.52 5.35
N ALA A 123 -10.32 8.22 5.55
CA ALA A 123 -10.84 7.25 4.59
C ALA A 123 -12.37 7.28 4.50
N THR A 124 -12.87 7.12 3.29
CA THR A 124 -14.31 7.00 3.02
C THR A 124 -14.70 5.56 2.69
N CYS A 125 -13.76 4.63 2.82
CA CYS A 125 -13.99 3.20 2.64
C CYS A 125 -13.55 2.45 3.90
N ILE A 126 -13.75 1.13 3.90
CA ILE A 126 -13.33 0.28 5.02
C ILE A 126 -11.80 0.28 5.12
N VAL A 127 -11.29 0.34 6.33
CA VAL A 127 -9.85 0.22 6.59
C VAL A 127 -9.64 -0.95 7.54
N MET A 128 -8.83 -1.91 7.12
CA MET A 128 -8.40 -3.03 7.95
C MET A 128 -6.97 -2.79 8.39
N ILE A 129 -6.73 -2.85 9.69
CA ILE A 129 -5.40 -2.68 10.26
C ILE A 129 -4.89 -4.04 10.72
N VAL A 130 -3.82 -4.52 10.10
CA VAL A 130 -3.23 -5.80 10.40
C VAL A 130 -2.17 -5.59 11.48
N PRO A 131 -2.21 -6.35 12.59
CA PRO A 131 -1.15 -6.27 13.59
C PRO A 131 0.17 -6.77 13.01
N GLU A 132 1.23 -6.18 13.49
CA GLU A 132 2.59 -6.52 13.08
C GLU A 132 2.98 -7.94 13.53
#